data_e08764c358d423ec6642b87fc48cab2a
#
_entry.id   e08764c358d423ec6642b87fc48cab2a
#
_cell.length_a   1.000
_cell.length_b   1.000
_cell.length_c   1.000
_cell.angle_alpha   90.00
_cell.angle_beta   90.00
_cell.angle_gamma   90.00
#
_symmetry.space_group_name_H-M   'P 1'
#
loop_
_entity.id
_entity.type
_entity.pdbx_description
1 polymer ?
#
loop_
_entity_poly.entity_id
_entity_poly.type
_entity_poly.pdbx_seq_one_letter_code
_entity_poly.pdbx_strand_id
1 'polypeptide(L)'
;MNTVRWRLWTLTAIGVVLLVLSGIGLWRQHLYDTDGFTIIALVQGGFFIAAVALTWRGGLSRRALVAVLALAALMRLVVLFAPPYLSDDVNRYVWDGRVEGAGINPYRYVPADPQLAALRDQAIYPNINRSEYAPTIYPPVAEYIFFLGTRLSESLTAMKATMLAFEVAGVLLLLRLLGEAGLPRERILIYVWHPLPLWEFAGSGHVDAAIVTFVVLALWARKREALWLTGSALAAAALVKFFPAVVFPALYRRWDWKMPVAVAATVTIAYLPFIGAGSAVLGFLPGYLREEGFQSGGGFFLWNILASVPTLAHIGPKLYVALSAAALALLAVRSLFTPEDRYLASAMTLAVAAMVLLSPHYPWYFAWIVPFLCFTPRPSVLYLTLACPLLYFVPGGPDPEGARMPFEWAIYGPFAALLALELAWRRSARANLSSLKGAA
;
A
#
# COMPACT_ATOMS: atom_id res chain seq x y z
N MET A 1 -9.06 36.52 13.61
CA MET A 1 -8.66 35.64 14.74
C MET A 1 -9.59 34.46 14.98
N ASN A 2 -10.87 34.55 14.72
CA ASN A 2 -11.84 33.47 15.02
C ASN A 2 -11.74 32.25 14.08
N THR A 3 -11.45 32.44 12.78
CA THR A 3 -11.42 31.34 11.78
C THR A 3 -10.29 30.33 11.98
N VAL A 4 -9.13 30.73 12.52
CA VAL A 4 -7.98 29.83 12.80
C VAL A 4 -8.23 29.00 14.06
N ARG A 5 -8.87 29.59 15.07
CA ARG A 5 -9.16 28.90 16.34
C ARG A 5 -10.22 27.82 16.17
N TRP A 6 -11.33 28.10 15.48
CA TRP A 6 -12.37 27.08 15.31
C TRP A 6 -11.87 25.88 14.50
N ARG A 7 -11.05 26.08 13.45
CA ARG A 7 -10.44 24.97 12.70
C ARG A 7 -9.57 24.09 13.57
N LEU A 8 -8.73 24.66 14.45
CA LEU A 8 -7.94 23.89 15.40
C LEU A 8 -8.83 23.02 16.29
N TRP A 9 -9.86 23.61 16.90
CA TRP A 9 -10.75 22.87 17.79
C TRP A 9 -11.55 21.80 17.07
N THR A 10 -12.06 22.09 15.87
CA THR A 10 -12.80 21.09 15.07
C THR A 10 -11.91 19.93 14.64
N LEU A 11 -10.67 20.19 14.18
CA LEU A 11 -9.72 19.14 13.84
C LEU A 11 -9.32 18.32 15.06
N THR A 12 -9.08 18.97 16.21
CA THR A 12 -8.78 18.27 17.44
C THR A 12 -9.97 17.37 17.84
N ALA A 13 -11.19 17.86 17.76
CA ALA A 13 -12.39 17.07 18.05
C ALA A 13 -12.53 15.85 17.11
N ILE A 14 -12.36 16.05 15.81
CA ILE A 14 -12.36 14.94 14.84
C ILE A 14 -11.25 13.93 15.16
N GLY A 15 -10.05 14.40 15.45
CA GLY A 15 -8.92 13.52 15.79
C GLY A 15 -9.15 12.72 17.07
N VAL A 16 -9.81 13.32 18.08
CA VAL A 16 -10.23 12.61 19.29
C VAL A 16 -11.28 11.55 18.96
N VAL A 17 -12.27 11.88 18.12
CA VAL A 17 -13.26 10.89 17.65
C VAL A 17 -12.57 9.73 16.92
N LEU A 18 -11.62 10.02 16.03
CA LEU A 18 -10.86 8.97 15.33
C LEU A 18 -10.06 8.10 16.31
N LEU A 19 -9.47 8.69 17.35
CA LEU A 19 -8.78 7.96 18.41
C LEU A 19 -9.73 7.05 19.19
N VAL A 20 -10.90 7.55 19.56
CA VAL A 20 -11.94 6.75 20.24
C VAL A 20 -12.42 5.61 19.35
N LEU A 21 -12.67 5.89 18.07
CA LEU A 21 -13.05 4.87 17.09
C LEU A 21 -11.94 3.82 16.91
N SER A 22 -10.65 4.21 17.03
CA SER A 22 -9.55 3.24 17.03
C SER A 22 -9.62 2.30 18.24
N GLY A 23 -9.93 2.81 19.42
CA GLY A 23 -10.17 1.99 20.60
C GLY A 23 -11.38 1.06 20.45
N ILE A 24 -12.48 1.55 19.87
CA ILE A 24 -13.67 0.73 19.58
C ILE A 24 -13.34 -0.36 18.54
N GLY A 25 -12.58 -0.02 17.51
CA GLY A 25 -12.13 -0.99 16.50
C GLY A 25 -11.30 -2.12 17.11
N LEU A 26 -10.36 -1.80 18.01
CA LEU A 26 -9.61 -2.80 18.78
C LEU A 26 -10.52 -3.68 19.64
N TRP A 27 -11.52 -3.09 20.28
CA TRP A 27 -12.48 -3.84 21.06
C TRP A 27 -13.28 -4.82 20.20
N ARG A 28 -13.70 -4.41 18.99
CA ARG A 28 -14.35 -5.31 18.01
C ARG A 28 -13.44 -6.46 17.61
N GLN A 29 -12.17 -6.18 17.31
CA GLN A 29 -11.17 -7.22 17.03
C GLN A 29 -11.00 -8.20 18.20
N HIS A 30 -10.98 -7.70 19.43
CA HIS A 30 -10.91 -8.54 20.62
C HIS A 30 -12.13 -9.46 20.76
N LEU A 31 -13.30 -9.04 20.30
CA LEU A 31 -14.52 -9.85 20.25
C LEU A 31 -14.60 -10.76 19.00
N TYR A 32 -13.57 -10.79 18.16
CA TYR A 32 -13.57 -11.50 16.87
C TYR A 32 -14.72 -11.06 15.94
N ASP A 33 -15.11 -9.77 16.03
CA ASP A 33 -16.18 -9.16 15.25
C ASP A 33 -15.57 -8.36 14.07
N THR A 34 -15.24 -9.06 12.99
CA THR A 34 -14.65 -8.48 11.77
C THR A 34 -15.62 -7.52 11.09
N ASP A 35 -16.91 -7.84 11.08
CA ASP A 35 -17.94 -7.00 10.46
C ASP A 35 -18.08 -5.69 11.20
N GLY A 36 -18.19 -5.74 12.53
CA GLY A 36 -18.23 -4.56 13.37
C GLY A 36 -16.95 -3.72 13.26
N PHE A 37 -15.78 -4.35 13.19
CA PHE A 37 -14.52 -3.67 12.92
C PHE A 37 -14.55 -2.94 11.56
N THR A 38 -14.99 -3.62 10.50
CA THR A 38 -15.05 -3.05 9.14
C THR A 38 -15.97 -1.83 9.10
N ILE A 39 -17.14 -1.88 9.77
CA ILE A 39 -18.04 -0.74 9.91
C ILE A 39 -17.32 0.43 10.60
N ILE A 40 -16.59 0.17 11.69
CA ILE A 40 -15.82 1.22 12.39
C ILE A 40 -14.75 1.84 11.47
N ALA A 41 -14.02 1.05 10.68
CA ALA A 41 -13.05 1.56 9.74
C ALA A 41 -13.68 2.46 8.65
N LEU A 42 -14.87 2.10 8.16
CA LEU A 42 -15.63 2.93 7.22
C LEU A 42 -16.14 4.23 7.87
N VAL A 43 -16.62 4.18 9.11
CA VAL A 43 -17.01 5.37 9.88
C VAL A 43 -15.81 6.29 10.11
N GLN A 44 -14.64 5.75 10.44
CA GLN A 44 -13.40 6.52 10.49
C GLN A 44 -13.11 7.21 9.15
N GLY A 45 -13.36 6.52 8.02
CA GLY A 45 -13.27 7.10 6.68
C GLY A 45 -14.14 8.34 6.50
N GLY A 46 -15.36 8.34 7.04
CA GLY A 46 -16.27 9.49 7.01
C GLY A 46 -15.72 10.70 7.79
N PHE A 47 -15.26 10.52 9.03
CA PHE A 47 -14.62 11.58 9.82
C PHE A 47 -13.32 12.07 9.20
N PHE A 48 -12.54 11.18 8.62
CA PHE A 48 -11.34 11.52 7.88
C PHE A 48 -11.64 12.41 6.68
N ILE A 49 -12.67 12.12 5.86
CA ILE A 49 -13.10 12.98 4.75
C ILE A 49 -13.48 14.38 5.26
N ALA A 50 -14.21 14.48 6.37
CA ALA A 50 -14.53 15.76 6.98
C ALA A 50 -13.28 16.56 7.38
N ALA A 51 -12.26 15.89 7.95
CA ALA A 51 -10.98 16.52 8.28
C ALA A 51 -10.22 16.96 7.02
N VAL A 52 -10.19 16.15 5.97
CA VAL A 52 -9.58 16.50 4.67
C VAL A 52 -10.26 17.74 4.08
N ALA A 53 -11.60 17.81 4.09
CA ALA A 53 -12.36 18.95 3.58
C ALA A 53 -12.04 20.24 4.33
N LEU A 54 -11.85 20.18 5.65
CA LEU A 54 -11.45 21.32 6.48
C LEU A 54 -10.03 21.82 6.18
N THR A 55 -9.13 20.90 5.79
CA THR A 55 -7.71 21.23 5.50
C THR A 55 -7.45 21.56 4.05
N TRP A 56 -8.39 21.23 3.15
CA TRP A 56 -8.22 21.34 1.70
C TRP A 56 -7.80 22.72 1.21
N ARG A 57 -8.35 23.77 1.82
CA ARG A 57 -8.07 25.16 1.45
C ARG A 57 -6.75 25.69 2.03
N GLY A 58 -5.97 24.84 2.73
CA GLY A 58 -4.73 25.22 3.39
C GLY A 58 -4.94 26.18 4.58
N GLY A 59 -3.84 26.73 5.08
CA GLY A 59 -3.87 27.78 6.12
C GLY A 59 -4.10 27.24 7.54
N LEU A 60 -3.64 26.02 7.84
CA LEU A 60 -3.58 25.56 9.23
C LEU A 60 -2.46 26.27 9.98
N SER A 61 -2.71 26.55 11.26
CA SER A 61 -1.66 27.04 12.14
C SER A 61 -0.66 25.91 12.45
N ARG A 62 0.58 26.28 12.80
CA ARG A 62 1.58 25.31 13.27
C ARG A 62 1.07 24.45 14.43
N ARG A 63 0.25 25.03 15.32
CA ARG A 63 -0.38 24.29 16.43
C ARG A 63 -1.34 23.22 15.95
N ALA A 64 -2.14 23.51 14.89
CA ALA A 64 -3.06 22.54 14.31
C ALA A 64 -2.30 21.39 13.63
N LEU A 65 -1.21 21.68 12.91
CA LEU A 65 -0.35 20.63 12.33
C LEU A 65 0.28 19.74 13.42
N VAL A 66 0.75 20.32 14.51
CA VAL A 66 1.30 19.57 15.66
C VAL A 66 0.21 18.69 16.28
N ALA A 67 -1.01 19.22 16.48
CA ALA A 67 -2.13 18.43 16.99
C ALA A 67 -2.49 17.25 16.07
N VAL A 68 -2.51 17.48 14.75
CA VAL A 68 -2.74 16.41 13.75
C VAL A 68 -1.69 15.30 13.87
N LEU A 69 -0.41 15.66 13.95
CA LEU A 69 0.68 14.67 14.05
C LEU A 69 0.66 13.96 15.42
N ALA A 70 0.38 14.68 16.51
CA ALA A 70 0.31 14.09 17.84
C ALA A 70 -0.84 13.09 17.97
N LEU A 71 -2.03 13.42 17.47
CA LEU A 71 -3.17 12.52 17.47
C LEU A 71 -2.94 11.31 16.55
N ALA A 72 -2.30 11.51 15.39
CA ALA A 72 -1.90 10.41 14.51
C ALA A 72 -0.91 9.45 15.20
N ALA A 73 0.08 9.97 15.92
CA ALA A 73 1.02 9.17 16.70
C ALA A 73 0.31 8.42 17.83
N LEU A 74 -0.61 9.09 18.55
CA LEU A 74 -1.36 8.47 19.63
C LEU A 74 -2.26 7.33 19.14
N MET A 75 -2.95 7.50 18.01
CA MET A 75 -3.73 6.42 17.38
C MET A 75 -2.86 5.20 17.09
N ARG A 76 -1.66 5.41 16.52
CA ARG A 76 -0.71 4.32 16.23
C ARG A 76 -0.20 3.63 17.47
N LEU A 77 0.12 4.39 18.51
CA LEU A 77 0.59 3.82 19.80
C LEU A 77 -0.49 2.96 20.45
N VAL A 78 -1.76 3.39 20.41
CA VAL A 78 -2.89 2.59 20.92
C VAL A 78 -3.02 1.26 20.18
N VAL A 79 -2.87 1.28 18.86
CA VAL A 79 -3.04 0.08 18.02
C VAL A 79 -1.80 -0.82 18.02
N LEU A 80 -0.61 -0.26 18.22
CA LEU A 80 0.68 -0.99 18.19
C LEU A 80 0.73 -2.14 19.19
N PHE A 81 0.24 -1.93 20.41
CA PHE A 81 0.34 -2.92 21.49
C PHE A 81 -0.77 -3.98 21.47
N ALA A 82 -1.77 -3.83 20.61
CA ALA A 82 -2.80 -4.85 20.43
C ALA A 82 -2.26 -6.06 19.66
N PRO A 83 -2.74 -7.28 19.94
CA PRO A 83 -2.45 -8.44 19.11
C PRO A 83 -2.89 -8.19 17.66
N PRO A 84 -2.16 -8.71 16.66
CA PRO A 84 -2.63 -8.67 15.27
C PRO A 84 -3.89 -9.56 15.15
N TYR A 85 -4.90 -9.05 14.45
CA TYR A 85 -6.16 -9.77 14.26
C TYR A 85 -6.54 -9.92 12.78
N LEU A 86 -6.33 -8.87 11.99
CA LEU A 86 -6.76 -8.82 10.58
C LEU A 86 -5.87 -9.66 9.65
N SER A 87 -4.68 -10.00 10.10
CA SER A 87 -3.71 -10.80 9.36
C SER A 87 -2.74 -11.49 10.32
N ASP A 88 -2.29 -12.67 9.96
CA ASP A 88 -1.28 -13.45 10.66
C ASP A 88 0.13 -13.31 10.04
N ASP A 89 0.28 -12.53 8.97
CA ASP A 89 1.54 -12.35 8.22
C ASP A 89 2.73 -11.97 9.11
N VAL A 90 2.49 -11.16 10.15
CA VAL A 90 3.55 -10.72 11.07
C VAL A 90 4.23 -11.89 11.80
N ASN A 91 3.54 -13.03 12.00
CA ASN A 91 4.16 -14.25 12.54
C ASN A 91 5.20 -14.80 11.57
N ARG A 92 4.89 -14.77 10.27
CA ARG A 92 5.80 -15.16 9.21
C ARG A 92 7.04 -14.26 9.17
N TYR A 93 6.89 -12.96 9.35
CA TYR A 93 8.01 -12.02 9.39
C TYR A 93 8.98 -12.31 10.54
N VAL A 94 8.44 -12.57 11.73
CA VAL A 94 9.27 -12.96 12.90
C VAL A 94 9.95 -14.30 12.65
N TRP A 95 9.26 -15.26 12.05
CA TRP A 95 9.82 -16.56 11.72
C TRP A 95 10.95 -16.47 10.70
N ASP A 96 10.73 -15.81 9.57
CA ASP A 96 11.73 -15.68 8.51
C ASP A 96 12.98 -14.94 9.05
N GLY A 97 12.81 -13.86 9.81
CA GLY A 97 13.92 -13.17 10.46
C GLY A 97 14.66 -14.02 11.49
N ARG A 98 13.99 -14.94 12.19
CA ARG A 98 14.60 -15.95 13.09
C ARG A 98 15.42 -16.96 12.31
N VAL A 99 14.89 -17.47 11.20
CA VAL A 99 15.58 -18.41 10.31
C VAL A 99 16.87 -17.79 9.78
N GLU A 100 16.82 -16.55 9.28
CA GLU A 100 18.02 -15.82 8.87
C GLU A 100 18.99 -15.61 10.03
N GLY A 101 18.46 -15.29 11.23
CA GLY A 101 19.26 -15.13 12.44
C GLY A 101 20.04 -16.38 12.86
N ALA A 102 19.53 -17.54 12.48
CA ALA A 102 20.22 -18.83 12.65
C ALA A 102 21.22 -19.14 11.52
N GLY A 103 21.43 -18.21 10.57
CA GLY A 103 22.32 -18.40 9.41
C GLY A 103 21.73 -19.31 8.32
N ILE A 104 20.41 -19.53 8.34
CA ILE A 104 19.72 -20.39 7.39
C ILE A 104 19.01 -19.51 6.34
N ASN A 105 19.12 -19.90 5.07
CA ASN A 105 18.48 -19.21 3.97
C ASN A 105 16.96 -19.51 3.95
N PRO A 106 16.05 -18.52 4.15
CA PRO A 106 14.62 -18.70 4.28
C PRO A 106 13.93 -19.23 3.02
N TYR A 107 14.60 -19.14 1.87
CA TYR A 107 14.08 -19.66 0.60
C TYR A 107 14.24 -21.18 0.45
N ARG A 108 15.01 -21.84 1.33
CA ARG A 108 15.33 -23.27 1.17
C ARG A 108 14.32 -24.21 1.79
N TYR A 109 13.72 -23.80 2.91
CA TYR A 109 12.95 -24.69 3.75
C TYR A 109 11.57 -24.10 4.07
N VAL A 110 10.57 -24.96 4.14
CA VAL A 110 9.28 -24.61 4.71
C VAL A 110 9.39 -24.58 6.24
N PRO A 111 8.57 -23.81 6.97
CA PRO A 111 8.65 -23.77 8.44
C PRO A 111 8.51 -25.14 9.12
N ALA A 112 7.77 -26.06 8.52
CA ALA A 112 7.58 -27.42 9.03
C ALA A 112 8.74 -28.39 8.70
N ASP A 113 9.77 -27.93 7.97
CA ASP A 113 10.93 -28.79 7.66
C ASP A 113 11.65 -29.23 8.93
N PRO A 114 12.03 -30.53 9.07
CA PRO A 114 12.76 -31.04 10.23
C PRO A 114 14.05 -30.29 10.56
N GLN A 115 14.72 -29.68 9.56
CA GLN A 115 15.94 -28.90 9.76
C GLN A 115 15.69 -27.60 10.53
N LEU A 116 14.45 -27.10 10.56
CA LEU A 116 14.05 -25.92 11.31
C LEU A 116 13.39 -26.26 12.67
N ALA A 117 13.31 -27.55 13.04
CA ALA A 117 12.62 -27.97 14.25
C ALA A 117 13.11 -27.30 15.53
N ALA A 118 14.43 -27.04 15.65
CA ALA A 118 15.03 -26.37 16.80
C ALA A 118 14.67 -24.91 16.95
N LEU A 119 14.14 -24.28 15.90
CA LEU A 119 13.71 -22.86 15.89
C LEU A 119 12.24 -22.68 16.27
N ARG A 120 11.46 -23.77 16.35
CA ARG A 120 10.02 -23.70 16.63
C ARG A 120 9.75 -23.38 18.09
N ASP A 121 8.81 -22.50 18.32
CA ASP A 121 8.30 -22.14 19.64
C ASP A 121 6.76 -22.29 19.67
N GLN A 122 6.17 -22.00 20.83
CA GLN A 122 4.70 -22.05 21.01
C GLN A 122 4.00 -20.72 20.72
N ALA A 123 4.74 -19.64 20.53
CA ALA A 123 4.18 -18.29 20.36
C ALA A 123 4.02 -17.91 18.87
N ILE A 124 5.04 -18.19 18.05
CA ILE A 124 5.12 -17.77 16.64
C ILE A 124 4.76 -18.91 15.71
N TYR A 125 5.45 -20.08 15.87
CA TYR A 125 5.35 -21.18 14.91
C TYR A 125 3.92 -21.68 14.65
N PRO A 126 3.04 -21.89 15.66
CA PRO A 126 1.67 -22.39 15.43
C PRO A 126 0.79 -21.42 14.63
N ASN A 127 1.17 -20.14 14.55
CA ASN A 127 0.40 -19.09 13.90
C ASN A 127 0.93 -18.74 12.49
N ILE A 128 1.89 -19.51 11.97
CA ILE A 128 2.43 -19.29 10.62
C ILE A 128 1.49 -19.95 9.61
N ASN A 129 0.91 -19.13 8.73
CA ASN A 129 0.13 -19.67 7.64
C ASN A 129 1.02 -20.43 6.64
N ARG A 130 0.48 -21.45 5.97
CA ARG A 130 1.18 -22.25 4.95
C ARG A 130 2.48 -22.90 5.45
N SER A 131 2.62 -23.12 6.75
CA SER A 131 3.85 -23.63 7.37
C SER A 131 4.33 -24.96 6.79
N GLU A 132 3.41 -25.79 6.31
CA GLU A 132 3.70 -27.16 5.84
C GLU A 132 4.30 -27.21 4.42
N TYR A 133 4.03 -26.19 3.57
CA TYR A 133 4.34 -26.31 2.14
C TYR A 133 4.94 -25.05 1.49
N ALA A 134 4.92 -23.89 2.18
CA ALA A 134 5.39 -22.64 1.61
C ALA A 134 6.70 -22.17 2.28
N PRO A 135 7.84 -22.12 1.56
CA PRO A 135 8.97 -21.30 1.95
C PRO A 135 8.59 -19.82 1.90
N THR A 136 9.49 -18.92 2.28
CA THR A 136 9.16 -17.49 2.20
C THR A 136 8.67 -17.07 0.81
N ILE A 137 7.75 -16.11 0.77
CA ILE A 137 7.27 -15.48 -0.47
C ILE A 137 7.93 -14.11 -0.69
N TYR A 138 8.55 -13.57 0.35
CA TYR A 138 9.02 -12.19 0.37
C TYR A 138 10.35 -12.03 -0.38
N PRO A 139 10.51 -10.94 -1.17
CA PRO A 139 11.80 -10.61 -1.78
C PRO A 139 12.84 -10.15 -0.75
N PRO A 140 14.13 -10.10 -1.12
CA PRO A 140 15.26 -9.96 -0.20
C PRO A 140 15.23 -8.76 0.75
N VAL A 141 14.72 -7.60 0.31
CA VAL A 141 14.69 -6.41 1.19
C VAL A 141 13.69 -6.61 2.33
N ALA A 142 12.58 -7.30 2.08
CA ALA A 142 11.67 -7.67 3.16
C ALA A 142 12.35 -8.62 4.15
N GLU A 143 13.07 -9.62 3.67
CA GLU A 143 13.84 -10.55 4.51
C GLU A 143 14.86 -9.80 5.40
N TYR A 144 15.63 -8.87 4.83
CA TYR A 144 16.52 -8.03 5.64
C TYR A 144 15.79 -7.20 6.71
N ILE A 145 14.59 -6.71 6.40
CA ILE A 145 13.78 -5.98 7.38
C ILE A 145 13.36 -6.93 8.51
N PHE A 146 12.94 -8.16 8.19
CA PHE A 146 12.55 -9.17 9.17
C PHE A 146 13.74 -9.60 10.03
N PHE A 147 14.89 -9.85 9.41
CA PHE A 147 16.14 -10.13 10.12
C PHE A 147 16.48 -9.01 11.10
N LEU A 148 16.53 -7.74 10.65
CA LEU A 148 16.87 -6.60 11.52
C LEU A 148 15.86 -6.41 12.65
N GLY A 149 14.55 -6.56 12.37
CA GLY A 149 13.49 -6.48 13.38
C GLY A 149 13.66 -7.53 14.48
N THR A 150 13.98 -8.77 14.12
CA THR A 150 14.18 -9.86 15.07
C THR A 150 15.48 -9.74 15.89
N ARG A 151 16.48 -8.96 15.40
CA ARG A 151 17.68 -8.64 16.21
C ARG A 151 17.36 -7.71 17.38
N LEU A 152 16.27 -6.94 17.30
CA LEU A 152 15.79 -6.14 18.43
C LEU A 152 15.01 -7.00 19.42
N SER A 153 14.05 -7.76 18.93
CA SER A 153 13.28 -8.76 19.69
C SER A 153 12.47 -9.65 18.75
N GLU A 154 12.42 -10.95 19.03
CA GLU A 154 11.59 -11.91 18.30
C GLU A 154 10.14 -11.90 18.79
N SER A 155 9.53 -10.72 18.81
CA SER A 155 8.14 -10.51 19.23
C SER A 155 7.32 -9.81 18.15
N LEU A 156 6.02 -10.08 18.12
CA LEU A 156 5.09 -9.42 17.19
C LEU A 156 5.10 -7.90 17.38
N THR A 157 5.14 -7.43 18.63
CA THR A 157 5.17 -5.98 18.93
C THR A 157 6.45 -5.32 18.42
N ALA A 158 7.61 -5.97 18.54
CA ALA A 158 8.86 -5.42 18.00
C ALA A 158 8.84 -5.37 16.46
N MET A 159 8.29 -6.39 15.81
CA MET A 159 8.13 -6.40 14.36
C MET A 159 7.16 -5.29 13.90
N LYS A 160 6.01 -5.13 14.56
CA LYS A 160 5.08 -4.02 14.32
C LYS A 160 5.74 -2.65 14.55
N ALA A 161 6.55 -2.51 15.60
CA ALA A 161 7.31 -1.29 15.87
C ALA A 161 8.35 -1.00 14.78
N THR A 162 8.96 -2.05 14.21
CA THR A 162 9.85 -1.91 13.04
C THR A 162 9.10 -1.35 11.84
N MET A 163 7.90 -1.85 11.54
CA MET A 163 7.06 -1.31 10.46
C MET A 163 6.63 0.13 10.75
N LEU A 164 6.28 0.44 11.99
CA LEU A 164 5.97 1.82 12.41
C LEU A 164 7.18 2.76 12.27
N ALA A 165 8.41 2.29 12.53
CA ALA A 165 9.61 3.09 12.31
C ALA A 165 9.82 3.44 10.82
N PHE A 166 9.57 2.48 9.91
CA PHE A 166 9.52 2.76 8.48
C PHE A 166 8.42 3.78 8.16
N GLU A 167 7.20 3.60 8.66
CA GLU A 167 6.12 4.56 8.43
C GLU A 167 6.48 5.98 8.88
N VAL A 168 7.09 6.14 10.06
CA VAL A 168 7.56 7.44 10.57
C VAL A 168 8.60 8.06 9.64
N ALA A 169 9.57 7.27 9.14
CA ALA A 169 10.53 7.75 8.15
C ALA A 169 9.83 8.21 6.85
N GLY A 170 8.83 7.46 6.38
CA GLY A 170 7.99 7.83 5.25
C GLY A 170 7.25 9.16 5.47
N VAL A 171 6.65 9.37 6.65
CA VAL A 171 5.97 10.61 7.02
C VAL A 171 6.93 11.81 7.01
N LEU A 172 8.16 11.65 7.54
CA LEU A 172 9.17 12.70 7.53
C LEU A 172 9.60 13.05 6.10
N LEU A 173 9.75 12.06 5.23
CA LEU A 173 10.05 12.26 3.81
C LEU A 173 8.88 12.93 3.08
N LEU A 174 7.62 12.55 3.36
CA LEU A 174 6.43 13.18 2.81
C LEU A 174 6.35 14.66 3.17
N LEU A 175 6.60 15.01 4.43
CA LEU A 175 6.62 16.41 4.89
C LEU A 175 7.70 17.23 4.17
N ARG A 176 8.89 16.64 3.92
CA ARG A 176 9.95 17.27 3.14
C ARG A 176 9.53 17.46 1.68
N LEU A 177 9.04 16.39 1.05
CA LEU A 177 8.64 16.42 -0.35
C LEU A 177 7.47 17.38 -0.59
N LEU A 178 6.49 17.47 0.31
CA LEU A 178 5.41 18.48 0.25
C LEU A 178 5.98 19.89 0.27
N GLY A 179 6.92 20.19 1.18
CA GLY A 179 7.57 21.49 1.25
C GLY A 179 8.38 21.83 -0.02
N GLU A 180 9.16 20.89 -0.55
CA GLU A 180 9.95 21.06 -1.77
C GLU A 180 9.09 21.13 -3.06
N ALA A 181 7.89 20.56 -3.01
CA ALA A 181 6.89 20.69 -4.08
C ALA A 181 6.08 21.99 -4.00
N GLY A 182 6.33 22.84 -3.00
CA GLY A 182 5.56 24.07 -2.78
C GLY A 182 4.12 23.82 -2.34
N LEU A 183 3.83 22.64 -1.79
CA LEU A 183 2.50 22.26 -1.34
C LEU A 183 2.34 22.46 0.18
N PRO A 184 1.11 22.78 0.65
CA PRO A 184 0.84 22.89 2.07
C PRO A 184 1.21 21.61 2.83
N ARG A 185 2.01 21.75 3.89
CA ARG A 185 2.43 20.61 4.74
C ARG A 185 1.24 19.95 5.43
N GLU A 186 0.15 20.66 5.61
CA GLU A 186 -1.12 20.18 6.16
C GLU A 186 -1.73 19.03 5.38
N ARG A 187 -1.37 18.87 4.10
CA ARG A 187 -1.77 17.73 3.27
C ARG A 187 -1.28 16.40 3.81
N ILE A 188 -0.31 16.40 4.72
CA ILE A 188 0.14 15.20 5.45
C ILE A 188 -1.02 14.52 6.19
N LEU A 189 -2.07 15.28 6.60
CA LEU A 189 -3.28 14.74 7.21
C LEU A 189 -3.91 13.65 6.35
N ILE A 190 -3.87 13.80 5.02
CA ILE A 190 -4.41 12.82 4.06
C ILE A 190 -3.76 11.44 4.25
N TYR A 191 -2.52 11.40 4.69
CA TYR A 191 -1.83 10.15 4.98
C TYR A 191 -1.97 9.73 6.45
N VAL A 192 -1.61 10.64 7.38
CA VAL A 192 -1.44 10.23 8.78
C VAL A 192 -2.76 9.94 9.52
N TRP A 193 -3.90 10.44 9.03
CA TRP A 193 -5.24 10.15 9.57
C TRP A 193 -6.04 9.15 8.73
N HIS A 194 -5.48 8.69 7.61
CA HIS A 194 -6.15 7.69 6.79
C HIS A 194 -6.26 6.36 7.56
N PRO A 195 -7.46 5.77 7.67
CA PRO A 195 -7.64 4.54 8.46
C PRO A 195 -6.84 3.36 7.92
N LEU A 196 -6.65 3.25 6.59
CA LEU A 196 -5.97 2.11 5.99
C LEU A 196 -4.51 1.97 6.48
N PRO A 197 -3.58 2.94 6.36
CA PRO A 197 -2.24 2.83 6.93
C PRO A 197 -2.23 2.62 8.45
N LEU A 198 -3.18 3.20 9.18
CA LEU A 198 -3.28 3.01 10.63
C LEU A 198 -3.47 1.54 10.99
N TRP A 199 -4.47 0.88 10.39
CA TRP A 199 -4.81 -0.50 10.70
C TRP A 199 -3.82 -1.49 10.12
N GLU A 200 -3.36 -1.25 8.89
CA GLU A 200 -2.48 -2.20 8.21
C GLU A 200 -1.03 -2.14 8.73
N PHE A 201 -0.53 -0.97 9.13
CA PHE A 201 0.87 -0.84 9.55
C PHE A 201 1.05 -0.96 11.06
N ALA A 202 0.39 -0.11 11.84
CA ALA A 202 0.48 -0.18 13.30
C ALA A 202 -0.35 -1.32 13.88
N GLY A 203 -1.49 -1.67 13.28
CA GLY A 203 -2.39 -2.75 13.71
C GLY A 203 -1.87 -4.13 13.32
N SER A 204 -1.83 -4.43 12.05
CA SER A 204 -1.46 -5.75 11.51
C SER A 204 0.05 -5.94 11.34
N GLY A 205 0.83 -4.85 11.26
CA GLY A 205 2.29 -4.94 11.11
C GLY A 205 2.76 -5.26 9.69
N HIS A 206 1.96 -4.91 8.66
CA HIS A 206 2.33 -5.23 7.29
C HIS A 206 3.60 -4.51 6.83
N VAL A 207 4.47 -5.26 6.15
CA VAL A 207 5.75 -4.79 5.59
C VAL A 207 5.56 -3.71 4.52
N ASP A 208 4.35 -3.50 4.06
CA ASP A 208 3.98 -2.44 3.11
C ASP A 208 4.28 -1.03 3.63
N ALA A 209 4.45 -0.84 4.95
CA ALA A 209 4.98 0.38 5.54
C ALA A 209 6.39 0.73 4.99
N ALA A 210 7.24 -0.26 4.76
CA ALA A 210 8.54 -0.07 4.13
C ALA A 210 8.41 0.29 2.64
N ILE A 211 7.42 -0.28 1.94
CA ILE A 211 7.12 0.12 0.55
C ILE A 211 6.82 1.61 0.49
N VAL A 212 5.93 2.10 1.36
CA VAL A 212 5.59 3.53 1.43
C VAL A 212 6.87 4.37 1.59
N THR A 213 7.73 4.00 2.52
CA THR A 213 8.96 4.73 2.80
C THR A 213 9.90 4.76 1.60
N PHE A 214 10.15 3.62 0.98
CA PHE A 214 11.05 3.53 -0.17
C PHE A 214 10.47 4.19 -1.42
N VAL A 215 9.16 4.09 -1.67
CA VAL A 215 8.50 4.80 -2.75
C VAL A 215 8.60 6.31 -2.54
N VAL A 216 8.29 6.81 -1.34
CA VAL A 216 8.38 8.25 -1.04
C VAL A 216 9.83 8.74 -1.10
N LEU A 217 10.81 7.92 -0.68
CA LEU A 217 12.23 8.21 -0.85
C LEU A 217 12.61 8.31 -2.34
N ALA A 218 12.13 7.39 -3.18
CA ALA A 218 12.36 7.45 -4.62
C ALA A 218 11.73 8.71 -5.26
N LEU A 219 10.50 9.07 -4.85
CA LEU A 219 9.85 10.29 -5.31
C LEU A 219 10.60 11.56 -4.88
N TRP A 220 11.09 11.60 -3.65
CA TRP A 220 11.90 12.71 -3.14
C TRP A 220 13.26 12.79 -3.82
N ALA A 221 13.96 11.67 -3.97
CA ALA A 221 15.23 11.59 -4.68
C ALA A 221 15.08 12.04 -6.14
N ARG A 222 13.98 11.67 -6.81
CA ARG A 222 13.64 12.13 -8.17
C ARG A 222 13.44 13.64 -8.22
N LYS A 223 12.78 14.24 -7.21
CA LYS A 223 12.65 15.70 -7.11
C LYS A 223 14.00 16.40 -6.98
N ARG A 224 14.96 15.76 -6.30
CA ARG A 224 16.33 16.25 -6.07
C ARG A 224 17.30 15.88 -7.19
N GLU A 225 16.83 15.26 -8.25
CA GLU A 225 17.63 14.73 -9.37
C GLU A 225 18.75 13.74 -8.94
N ALA A 226 18.58 13.13 -7.76
CA ALA A 226 19.48 12.12 -7.21
C ALA A 226 19.18 10.74 -7.82
N LEU A 227 19.49 10.56 -9.11
CA LEU A 227 19.02 9.43 -9.93
C LEU A 227 19.51 8.06 -9.45
N TRP A 228 20.72 7.97 -8.88
CA TRP A 228 21.20 6.76 -8.21
C TRP A 228 20.30 6.38 -7.05
N LEU A 229 20.01 7.34 -6.16
CA LEU A 229 19.14 7.10 -5.01
C LEU A 229 17.70 6.80 -5.46
N THR A 230 17.22 7.45 -6.54
CA THR A 230 15.89 7.16 -7.10
C THR A 230 15.78 5.69 -7.52
N GLY A 231 16.77 5.19 -8.26
CA GLY A 231 16.80 3.79 -8.70
C GLY A 231 16.92 2.82 -7.54
N SER A 232 17.87 3.07 -6.62
CA SER A 232 18.07 2.18 -5.46
C SER A 232 16.84 2.13 -4.53
N ALA A 233 16.22 3.28 -4.26
CA ALA A 233 15.03 3.32 -3.42
C ALA A 233 13.83 2.62 -4.07
N LEU A 234 13.62 2.80 -5.38
CA LEU A 234 12.56 2.11 -6.09
C LEU A 234 12.82 0.59 -6.14
N ALA A 235 14.06 0.17 -6.37
CA ALA A 235 14.44 -1.23 -6.33
C ALA A 235 14.19 -1.82 -4.92
N ALA A 236 14.55 -1.08 -3.86
CA ALA A 236 14.27 -1.50 -2.49
C ALA A 236 12.76 -1.68 -2.26
N ALA A 237 11.91 -0.74 -2.72
CA ALA A 237 10.45 -0.90 -2.64
C ALA A 237 9.97 -2.15 -3.38
N ALA A 238 10.49 -2.40 -4.61
CA ALA A 238 10.14 -3.57 -5.40
C ALA A 238 10.68 -4.88 -4.79
N LEU A 239 11.74 -4.81 -4.00
CA LEU A 239 12.31 -5.96 -3.28
C LEU A 239 11.72 -6.13 -1.87
N VAL A 240 10.75 -5.31 -1.47
CA VAL A 240 9.82 -5.61 -0.37
C VAL A 240 8.63 -6.40 -0.91
N LYS A 241 8.00 -5.92 -1.98
CA LYS A 241 6.99 -6.62 -2.81
C LYS A 241 7.10 -6.10 -4.24
N PHE A 242 6.88 -6.92 -5.25
CA PHE A 242 7.23 -6.60 -6.65
C PHE A 242 6.43 -5.47 -7.30
N PHE A 243 5.19 -5.24 -6.87
CA PHE A 243 4.28 -4.30 -7.56
C PHE A 243 4.73 -2.83 -7.61
N PRO A 244 5.53 -2.27 -6.67
CA PRO A 244 6.01 -0.89 -6.80
C PRO A 244 6.91 -0.64 -8.02
N ALA A 245 7.47 -1.69 -8.63
CA ALA A 245 8.24 -1.56 -9.87
C ALA A 245 7.46 -0.89 -11.00
N VAL A 246 6.11 -0.97 -10.97
CA VAL A 246 5.23 -0.37 -11.98
C VAL A 246 5.41 1.14 -12.12
N VAL A 247 5.89 1.84 -11.09
CA VAL A 247 6.11 3.30 -11.15
C VAL A 247 7.45 3.69 -11.77
N PHE A 248 8.32 2.71 -12.13
CA PHE A 248 9.61 2.98 -12.75
C PHE A 248 9.54 3.95 -13.94
N PRO A 249 8.63 3.76 -14.94
CA PRO A 249 8.54 4.65 -16.09
C PRO A 249 8.22 6.11 -15.75
N ALA A 250 7.46 6.34 -14.68
CA ALA A 250 7.13 7.69 -14.23
C ALA A 250 8.31 8.41 -13.55
N LEU A 251 9.22 7.66 -12.94
CA LEU A 251 10.41 8.19 -12.27
C LEU A 251 11.61 8.27 -13.22
N TYR A 252 11.61 7.48 -14.29
CA TYR A 252 12.68 7.43 -15.26
C TYR A 252 12.81 8.76 -16.01
N ARG A 253 14.05 9.24 -16.14
CA ARG A 253 14.40 10.38 -16.96
C ARG A 253 14.95 9.88 -18.30
N ARG A 254 14.39 10.36 -19.40
CA ARG A 254 14.82 9.89 -20.74
C ARG A 254 16.32 10.00 -20.90
N TRP A 255 16.91 8.90 -21.41
CA TRP A 255 18.34 8.74 -21.66
C TRP A 255 19.23 8.75 -20.40
N ASP A 256 18.64 8.69 -19.20
CA ASP A 256 19.41 8.48 -17.98
C ASP A 256 19.78 6.99 -17.82
N TRP A 257 21.05 6.71 -17.68
CA TRP A 257 21.56 5.37 -17.44
C TRP A 257 21.75 5.07 -15.94
N LYS A 258 21.84 6.11 -15.10
CA LYS A 258 22.14 5.98 -13.67
C LYS A 258 21.03 5.25 -12.92
N MET A 259 19.79 5.62 -13.18
CA MET A 259 18.64 4.99 -12.50
C MET A 259 18.49 3.50 -12.86
N PRO A 260 18.51 3.05 -14.15
CA PRO A 260 18.48 1.62 -14.48
C PRO A 260 19.65 0.83 -13.89
N VAL A 261 20.87 1.38 -13.92
CA VAL A 261 22.05 0.72 -13.32
C VAL A 261 21.89 0.62 -11.80
N ALA A 262 21.41 1.66 -11.13
CA ALA A 262 21.14 1.63 -9.69
C ALA A 262 20.10 0.56 -9.33
N VAL A 263 19.04 0.41 -10.13
CA VAL A 263 18.04 -0.66 -9.95
C VAL A 263 18.71 -2.02 -10.09
N ALA A 264 19.43 -2.26 -11.19
CA ALA A 264 20.10 -3.54 -11.45
C ALA A 264 21.12 -3.89 -10.35
N ALA A 265 21.93 -2.92 -9.94
CA ALA A 265 22.92 -3.11 -8.86
C ALA A 265 22.25 -3.44 -7.52
N THR A 266 21.18 -2.72 -7.15
CA THR A 266 20.45 -2.95 -5.91
C THR A 266 19.82 -4.34 -5.91
N VAL A 267 19.18 -4.74 -7.01
CA VAL A 267 18.60 -6.08 -7.14
C VAL A 267 19.69 -7.14 -7.01
N THR A 268 20.79 -7.01 -7.73
CA THR A 268 21.91 -7.97 -7.68
C THR A 268 22.47 -8.09 -6.27
N ILE A 269 22.80 -6.96 -5.63
CA ILE A 269 23.39 -6.95 -4.29
C ILE A 269 22.42 -7.55 -3.26
N ALA A 270 21.13 -7.25 -3.35
CA ALA A 270 20.14 -7.76 -2.41
C ALA A 270 19.96 -9.28 -2.52
N TYR A 271 20.08 -9.88 -3.70
CA TYR A 271 19.96 -11.33 -3.88
C TYR A 271 21.25 -12.10 -3.59
N LEU A 272 22.43 -11.45 -3.54
CA LEU A 272 23.72 -12.14 -3.36
C LEU A 272 23.75 -13.12 -2.18
N PRO A 273 23.28 -12.80 -0.95
CA PRO A 273 23.31 -13.75 0.17
C PRO A 273 22.39 -14.96 -0.02
N PHE A 274 21.37 -14.81 -0.87
CA PHE A 274 20.35 -15.84 -1.09
C PHE A 274 20.60 -16.71 -2.32
N ILE A 275 21.63 -16.41 -3.11
CA ILE A 275 21.91 -17.09 -4.39
C ILE A 275 22.12 -18.61 -4.22
N GLY A 276 22.55 -19.05 -3.03
CA GLY A 276 22.69 -20.47 -2.69
C GLY A 276 21.36 -21.25 -2.68
N ALA A 277 20.20 -20.60 -2.77
CA ALA A 277 18.91 -21.26 -2.99
C ALA A 277 18.65 -21.58 -4.48
N GLY A 278 19.51 -21.13 -5.42
CA GLY A 278 19.36 -21.38 -6.84
C GLY A 278 18.02 -20.85 -7.38
N SER A 279 17.27 -21.66 -8.11
CA SER A 279 15.94 -21.30 -8.64
C SER A 279 14.88 -21.06 -7.56
N ALA A 280 15.11 -21.49 -6.33
CA ALA A 280 14.18 -21.28 -5.22
C ALA A 280 14.21 -19.85 -4.64
N VAL A 281 15.06 -18.93 -5.13
CA VAL A 281 15.10 -17.53 -4.67
C VAL A 281 13.81 -16.74 -4.90
N LEU A 282 12.88 -17.23 -5.71
CA LEU A 282 11.55 -16.67 -5.86
C LEU A 282 10.58 -17.16 -4.77
N GLY A 283 11.04 -18.07 -3.90
CA GLY A 283 10.25 -18.63 -2.82
C GLY A 283 8.92 -19.20 -3.30
N PHE A 284 7.87 -18.97 -2.51
CA PHE A 284 6.53 -19.46 -2.80
C PHE A 284 5.75 -18.62 -3.82
N LEU A 285 6.33 -17.59 -4.42
CA LEU A 285 5.61 -16.69 -5.34
C LEU A 285 4.81 -17.44 -6.43
N PRO A 286 5.33 -18.47 -7.12
CA PRO A 286 4.53 -19.21 -8.12
C PRO A 286 3.32 -19.94 -7.52
N GLY A 287 3.46 -20.47 -6.31
CA GLY A 287 2.38 -21.10 -5.55
C GLY A 287 1.30 -20.09 -5.14
N TYR A 288 1.75 -18.97 -4.60
CA TYR A 288 0.87 -17.86 -4.21
C TYR A 288 0.01 -17.35 -5.37
N LEU A 289 0.60 -17.13 -6.54
CA LEU A 289 -0.15 -16.69 -7.73
C LEU A 289 -1.23 -17.71 -8.18
N ARG A 290 -1.03 -18.99 -7.87
CA ARG A 290 -2.06 -20.02 -8.11
C ARG A 290 -3.17 -19.96 -7.06
N GLU A 291 -2.80 -19.87 -5.78
CA GLU A 291 -3.76 -19.79 -4.67
C GLU A 291 -4.66 -18.56 -4.76
N GLU A 292 -4.11 -17.41 -5.15
CA GLU A 292 -4.88 -16.17 -5.34
C GLU A 292 -5.71 -16.15 -6.64
N GLY A 293 -5.77 -17.26 -7.36
CA GLY A 293 -6.60 -17.40 -8.55
C GLY A 293 -6.10 -16.65 -9.80
N PHE A 294 -4.86 -16.13 -9.80
CA PHE A 294 -4.36 -15.39 -10.97
C PHE A 294 -4.15 -16.26 -12.20
N GLN A 295 -3.93 -17.57 -12.03
CA GLN A 295 -3.81 -18.49 -13.17
C GLN A 295 -5.16 -18.91 -13.74
N SER A 296 -6.17 -19.10 -12.90
CA SER A 296 -7.55 -19.42 -13.28
C SER A 296 -8.34 -18.20 -13.77
N GLY A 297 -7.91 -17.00 -13.36
CA GLY A 297 -8.61 -15.73 -13.60
C GLY A 297 -9.53 -15.30 -12.45
N GLY A 298 -9.89 -16.19 -11.52
CA GLY A 298 -10.75 -15.89 -10.37
C GLY A 298 -10.22 -14.75 -9.48
N GLY A 299 -8.90 -14.55 -9.49
CA GLY A 299 -8.25 -13.45 -8.78
C GLY A 299 -8.46 -12.05 -9.36
N PHE A 300 -9.11 -11.90 -10.52
CA PHE A 300 -9.27 -10.61 -11.19
C PHE A 300 -10.74 -10.18 -11.24
N PHE A 301 -11.12 -9.18 -10.47
CA PHE A 301 -12.50 -8.66 -10.44
C PHE A 301 -13.03 -8.29 -11.83
N LEU A 302 -12.25 -7.55 -12.62
CA LEU A 302 -12.68 -7.15 -13.97
C LEU A 302 -12.81 -8.33 -14.91
N TRP A 303 -11.99 -9.37 -14.76
CA TRP A 303 -12.15 -10.60 -15.51
C TRP A 303 -13.43 -11.33 -15.09
N ASN A 304 -13.74 -11.41 -13.82
CA ASN A 304 -14.93 -12.07 -13.30
C ASN A 304 -16.21 -11.42 -13.88
N ILE A 305 -16.22 -10.08 -14.02
CA ILE A 305 -17.31 -9.38 -14.72
C ILE A 305 -17.37 -9.79 -16.21
N LEU A 306 -16.23 -9.79 -16.90
CA LEU A 306 -16.21 -10.17 -18.33
C LEU A 306 -16.62 -11.62 -18.52
N ALA A 307 -16.18 -12.52 -17.67
CA ALA A 307 -16.50 -13.95 -17.72
C ALA A 307 -17.98 -14.24 -17.41
N SER A 308 -18.69 -13.36 -16.71
CA SER A 308 -20.14 -13.48 -16.50
C SER A 308 -20.96 -13.29 -17.79
N VAL A 309 -20.36 -12.75 -18.86
CA VAL A 309 -20.97 -12.64 -20.18
C VAL A 309 -20.59 -13.87 -21.01
N PRO A 310 -21.53 -14.77 -21.37
CA PRO A 310 -21.22 -16.07 -21.99
C PRO A 310 -20.35 -15.99 -23.26
N THR A 311 -20.53 -14.95 -24.07
CA THR A 311 -19.73 -14.73 -25.28
C THR A 311 -18.28 -14.34 -24.99
N LEU A 312 -17.98 -13.78 -23.81
CA LEU A 312 -16.66 -13.35 -23.41
C LEU A 312 -15.93 -14.40 -22.56
N ALA A 313 -16.66 -15.29 -21.91
CA ALA A 313 -16.10 -16.36 -21.09
C ALA A 313 -15.11 -17.26 -21.88
N HIS A 314 -15.37 -17.47 -23.17
CA HIS A 314 -14.51 -18.29 -24.05
C HIS A 314 -13.13 -17.69 -24.33
N ILE A 315 -12.95 -16.37 -24.09
CA ILE A 315 -11.68 -15.66 -24.38
C ILE A 315 -10.56 -16.12 -23.42
N GLY A 316 -10.92 -16.45 -22.20
CA GLY A 316 -10.03 -16.93 -21.16
C GLY A 316 -9.20 -15.82 -20.47
N PRO A 317 -8.74 -16.06 -19.22
CA PRO A 317 -8.06 -15.07 -18.41
C PRO A 317 -6.71 -14.61 -19.00
N LYS A 318 -6.08 -15.42 -19.83
CA LYS A 318 -4.79 -15.06 -20.48
C LYS A 318 -4.90 -13.82 -21.35
N LEU A 319 -6.02 -13.62 -22.06
CA LEU A 319 -6.23 -12.41 -22.84
C LEU A 319 -6.47 -11.21 -21.94
N TYR A 320 -7.19 -11.36 -20.83
CA TYR A 320 -7.34 -10.30 -19.84
C TYR A 320 -5.97 -9.84 -19.31
N VAL A 321 -5.10 -10.77 -18.93
CA VAL A 321 -3.73 -10.48 -18.47
C VAL A 321 -2.93 -9.76 -19.56
N ALA A 322 -3.00 -10.22 -20.82
CA ALA A 322 -2.32 -9.58 -21.94
C ALA A 322 -2.85 -8.14 -22.20
N LEU A 323 -4.14 -7.92 -22.14
CA LEU A 323 -4.75 -6.59 -22.31
C LEU A 323 -4.39 -5.66 -21.13
N SER A 324 -4.37 -6.18 -19.90
CA SER A 324 -3.96 -5.43 -18.71
C SER A 324 -2.50 -5.04 -18.80
N ALA A 325 -1.63 -5.96 -19.22
CA ALA A 325 -0.21 -5.67 -19.46
C ALA A 325 -0.03 -4.63 -20.57
N ALA A 326 -0.78 -4.72 -21.67
CA ALA A 326 -0.75 -3.74 -22.75
C ALA A 326 -1.23 -2.35 -22.28
N ALA A 327 -2.30 -2.30 -21.47
CA ALA A 327 -2.78 -1.04 -20.90
C ALA A 327 -1.73 -0.40 -19.96
N LEU A 328 -1.09 -1.18 -19.10
CA LEU A 328 -0.01 -0.70 -18.24
C LEU A 328 1.21 -0.26 -19.07
N ALA A 329 1.57 -1.00 -20.11
CA ALA A 329 2.66 -0.62 -21.03
C ALA A 329 2.36 0.71 -21.76
N LEU A 330 1.11 0.91 -22.20
CA LEU A 330 0.69 2.17 -22.82
C LEU A 330 0.79 3.35 -21.84
N LEU A 331 0.33 3.15 -20.59
CA LEU A 331 0.48 4.16 -19.53
C LEU A 331 1.95 4.43 -19.19
N ALA A 332 2.78 3.39 -19.17
CA ALA A 332 4.23 3.49 -18.97
C ALA A 332 4.89 4.32 -20.09
N VAL A 333 4.63 3.97 -21.35
CA VAL A 333 5.13 4.73 -22.52
C VAL A 333 4.64 6.17 -22.45
N ARG A 334 3.36 6.41 -22.18
CA ARG A 334 2.83 7.76 -22.02
C ARG A 334 3.55 8.55 -20.92
N SER A 335 3.90 7.89 -19.81
CA SER A 335 4.59 8.57 -18.70
C SER A 335 6.00 9.01 -19.08
N LEU A 336 6.70 8.27 -19.95
CA LEU A 336 8.03 8.64 -20.49
C LEU A 336 8.00 9.94 -21.34
N PHE A 337 6.85 10.30 -21.89
CA PHE A 337 6.64 11.52 -22.69
C PHE A 337 5.87 12.61 -21.93
N THR A 338 5.53 12.36 -20.67
CA THR A 338 4.89 13.37 -19.81
C THR A 338 5.93 14.36 -19.28
N PRO A 339 5.58 15.67 -19.17
CA PRO A 339 6.49 16.66 -18.59
C PRO A 339 7.04 16.23 -17.22
N GLU A 340 8.30 16.53 -16.96
CA GLU A 340 9.02 16.04 -15.77
C GLU A 340 8.41 16.51 -14.45
N ASP A 341 7.76 17.66 -14.43
CA ASP A 341 7.02 18.20 -13.27
C ASP A 341 5.77 17.38 -12.89
N ARG A 342 5.30 16.49 -13.78
CA ARG A 342 4.12 15.66 -13.59
C ARG A 342 4.40 14.22 -13.15
N TYR A 343 5.65 13.89 -12.82
CA TYR A 343 6.04 12.52 -12.46
C TYR A 343 5.21 11.95 -11.29
N LEU A 344 4.85 12.78 -10.30
CA LEU A 344 4.00 12.36 -9.17
C LEU A 344 2.61 11.89 -9.62
N ALA A 345 1.99 12.63 -10.56
CA ALA A 345 0.69 12.26 -11.10
C ALA A 345 0.77 11.01 -12.00
N SER A 346 1.86 10.87 -12.76
CA SER A 346 2.12 9.70 -13.59
C SER A 346 2.35 8.46 -12.75
N ALA A 347 3.16 8.56 -11.68
CA ALA A 347 3.40 7.47 -10.74
C ALA A 347 2.11 7.00 -10.05
N MET A 348 1.27 7.94 -9.57
CA MET A 348 -0.03 7.59 -9.01
C MET A 348 -0.93 6.89 -10.05
N THR A 349 -0.93 7.36 -11.30
CA THR A 349 -1.76 6.75 -12.35
C THR A 349 -1.34 5.30 -12.62
N LEU A 350 -0.03 5.03 -12.69
CA LEU A 350 0.49 3.67 -12.85
C LEU A 350 0.18 2.79 -11.65
N ALA A 351 0.39 3.32 -10.42
CA ALA A 351 0.11 2.61 -9.19
C ALA A 351 -1.37 2.20 -9.07
N VAL A 352 -2.29 3.15 -9.31
CA VAL A 352 -3.73 2.90 -9.25
C VAL A 352 -4.16 1.93 -10.36
N ALA A 353 -3.69 2.14 -11.59
CA ALA A 353 -4.03 1.25 -12.71
C ALA A 353 -3.57 -0.19 -12.42
N ALA A 354 -2.36 -0.39 -11.90
CA ALA A 354 -1.88 -1.71 -11.55
C ALA A 354 -2.75 -2.37 -10.48
N MET A 355 -3.09 -1.66 -9.40
CA MET A 355 -3.91 -2.22 -8.31
C MET A 355 -5.34 -2.51 -8.77
N VAL A 356 -5.95 -1.67 -9.60
CA VAL A 356 -7.30 -1.91 -10.14
C VAL A 356 -7.32 -3.09 -11.11
N LEU A 357 -6.29 -3.23 -11.96
CA LEU A 357 -6.19 -4.35 -12.90
C LEU A 357 -5.86 -5.68 -12.20
N LEU A 358 -5.05 -5.64 -11.14
CA LEU A 358 -4.73 -6.83 -10.33
C LEU A 358 -5.88 -7.19 -9.39
N SER A 359 -6.67 -6.22 -8.94
CA SER A 359 -7.77 -6.40 -8.00
C SER A 359 -7.39 -7.25 -6.77
N PRO A 360 -6.32 -6.90 -6.01
CA PRO A 360 -5.88 -7.75 -4.91
C PRO A 360 -6.98 -7.91 -3.86
N HIS A 361 -7.02 -9.09 -3.23
CA HIS A 361 -8.08 -9.50 -2.31
C HIS A 361 -7.94 -8.92 -0.90
N TYR A 362 -6.86 -8.19 -0.62
CA TYR A 362 -6.55 -7.72 0.72
C TYR A 362 -6.35 -6.21 0.77
N PRO A 363 -6.86 -5.52 1.80
CA PRO A 363 -6.81 -4.06 1.89
C PRO A 363 -5.40 -3.47 1.87
N TRP A 364 -4.43 -4.12 2.51
CA TRP A 364 -3.06 -3.59 2.64
C TRP A 364 -2.33 -3.38 1.31
N TYR A 365 -2.72 -4.09 0.26
CA TYR A 365 -2.17 -3.86 -1.08
C TYR A 365 -2.47 -2.47 -1.66
N PHE A 366 -3.45 -1.75 -1.11
CA PHE A 366 -3.79 -0.39 -1.55
C PHE A 366 -3.13 0.70 -0.69
N ALA A 367 -2.56 0.35 0.47
CA ALA A 367 -2.04 1.32 1.44
C ALA A 367 -0.89 2.18 0.87
N TRP A 368 -0.06 1.63 -0.01
CA TRP A 368 1.05 2.35 -0.63
C TRP A 368 0.63 3.40 -1.66
N ILE A 369 -0.65 3.42 -2.06
CA ILE A 369 -1.21 4.45 -2.94
C ILE A 369 -1.51 5.74 -2.15
N VAL A 370 -1.84 5.62 -0.87
CA VAL A 370 -2.28 6.75 -0.04
C VAL A 370 -1.31 7.95 -0.04
N PRO A 371 0.02 7.78 0.01
CA PRO A 371 0.97 8.90 -0.05
C PRO A 371 0.81 9.81 -1.27
N PHE A 372 0.45 9.25 -2.43
CA PHE A 372 0.27 10.02 -3.66
C PHE A 372 -0.89 11.01 -3.56
N LEU A 373 -1.91 10.72 -2.74
CA LEU A 373 -3.04 11.61 -2.49
C LEU A 373 -2.64 12.92 -1.82
N CYS A 374 -1.52 12.95 -1.09
CA CYS A 374 -0.98 14.19 -0.53
C CYS A 374 -0.57 15.19 -1.62
N PHE A 375 -0.16 14.71 -2.79
CA PHE A 375 0.29 15.52 -3.93
C PHE A 375 -0.79 15.72 -4.97
N THR A 376 -1.49 14.66 -5.30
CA THR A 376 -2.49 14.60 -6.38
C THR A 376 -3.81 14.04 -5.86
N PRO A 377 -4.51 14.79 -5.02
CA PRO A 377 -5.75 14.33 -4.44
C PRO A 377 -6.82 14.12 -5.53
N ARG A 378 -7.36 12.91 -5.57
CA ARG A 378 -8.44 12.51 -6.47
C ARG A 378 -9.56 11.86 -5.67
N PRO A 379 -10.80 12.34 -5.78
CA PRO A 379 -11.94 11.73 -5.10
C PRO A 379 -12.10 10.24 -5.41
N SER A 380 -11.88 9.82 -6.67
CA SER A 380 -11.92 8.41 -7.06
C SER A 380 -10.91 7.55 -6.30
N VAL A 381 -9.65 7.99 -6.21
CA VAL A 381 -8.59 7.24 -5.53
C VAL A 381 -8.76 7.29 -4.01
N LEU A 382 -9.25 8.43 -3.48
CA LEU A 382 -9.59 8.56 -2.07
C LEU A 382 -10.70 7.57 -1.69
N TYR A 383 -11.76 7.49 -2.51
CA TYR A 383 -12.82 6.50 -2.32
C TYR A 383 -12.26 5.07 -2.37
N LEU A 384 -11.47 4.73 -3.38
CA LEU A 384 -10.87 3.40 -3.54
C LEU A 384 -10.17 2.95 -2.27
N THR A 385 -9.29 3.80 -1.72
CA THR A 385 -8.48 3.46 -0.53
C THR A 385 -9.32 3.43 0.76
N LEU A 386 -10.40 4.21 0.86
CA LEU A 386 -11.31 4.20 2.00
C LEU A 386 -12.31 3.05 1.97
N ALA A 387 -12.64 2.54 0.78
CA ALA A 387 -13.54 1.41 0.61
C ALA A 387 -12.85 0.05 0.77
N CYS A 388 -11.50 -0.01 0.69
CA CYS A 388 -10.75 -1.26 0.82
C CYS A 388 -11.10 -2.11 2.06
N PRO A 389 -11.44 -1.57 3.25
CA PRO A 389 -11.87 -2.40 4.38
C PRO A 389 -13.06 -3.31 4.07
N LEU A 390 -13.87 -3.02 3.04
CA LEU A 390 -14.92 -3.92 2.57
C LEU A 390 -14.40 -5.31 2.14
N LEU A 391 -13.11 -5.42 1.79
CA LEU A 391 -12.48 -6.71 1.50
C LEU A 391 -12.35 -7.63 2.73
N TYR A 392 -12.57 -7.11 3.96
CA TYR A 392 -12.67 -7.92 5.16
C TYR A 392 -14.04 -8.58 5.34
N PHE A 393 -15.08 -8.09 4.67
CA PHE A 393 -16.37 -8.80 4.58
C PHE A 393 -16.25 -9.98 3.63
N VAL A 394 -15.61 -11.06 4.06
CA VAL A 394 -15.57 -12.31 3.30
C VAL A 394 -16.46 -13.32 3.99
N PRO A 395 -17.67 -13.59 3.48
CA PRO A 395 -18.49 -14.68 4.00
C PRO A 395 -17.74 -16.00 3.83
N GLY A 396 -17.59 -16.75 4.92
CA GLY A 396 -17.15 -18.14 4.83
C GLY A 396 -18.17 -18.95 4.03
N GLY A 397 -17.72 -19.78 3.09
CA GLY A 397 -18.63 -20.61 2.31
C GLY A 397 -17.90 -21.39 1.22
N PRO A 398 -18.62 -22.29 0.51
CA PRO A 398 -18.04 -23.12 -0.55
C PRO A 398 -17.63 -22.35 -1.82
N ASP A 399 -18.10 -21.10 -1.98
CA ASP A 399 -17.75 -20.22 -3.10
C ASP A 399 -17.22 -18.86 -2.57
N PRO A 400 -15.95 -18.78 -2.17
CA PRO A 400 -15.38 -17.52 -1.68
C PRO A 400 -15.25 -16.45 -2.79
N GLU A 401 -15.14 -16.81 -4.05
CA GLU A 401 -15.05 -15.87 -5.18
C GLU A 401 -16.40 -15.19 -5.43
N GLY A 402 -17.48 -15.95 -5.51
CA GLY A 402 -18.83 -15.40 -5.67
C GLY A 402 -19.27 -14.57 -4.47
N ALA A 403 -18.86 -14.95 -3.27
CA ALA A 403 -19.16 -14.24 -2.04
C ALA A 403 -18.46 -12.86 -1.93
N ARG A 404 -17.31 -12.66 -2.58
CA ARG A 404 -16.59 -11.37 -2.64
C ARG A 404 -17.21 -10.37 -3.60
N MET A 405 -17.82 -10.84 -4.67
CA MET A 405 -18.29 -10.02 -5.79
C MET A 405 -19.13 -8.79 -5.36
N PRO A 406 -20.08 -8.84 -4.42
CA PRO A 406 -20.83 -7.66 -3.99
C PRO A 406 -19.95 -6.58 -3.37
N PHE A 407 -18.94 -6.98 -2.59
CA PHE A 407 -18.03 -6.05 -1.93
C PHE A 407 -17.04 -5.44 -2.92
N GLU A 408 -16.54 -6.22 -3.86
CA GLU A 408 -15.71 -5.73 -4.97
C GLU A 408 -16.48 -4.74 -5.84
N TRP A 409 -17.76 -5.00 -6.15
CA TRP A 409 -18.64 -4.03 -6.81
C TRP A 409 -18.81 -2.75 -6.00
N ALA A 410 -18.96 -2.85 -4.68
CA ALA A 410 -19.06 -1.68 -3.81
C ALA A 410 -17.75 -0.87 -3.78
N ILE A 411 -16.59 -1.48 -4.03
CA ILE A 411 -15.30 -0.80 -4.11
C ILE A 411 -15.09 -0.21 -5.51
N TYR A 412 -15.13 -1.05 -6.54
CA TYR A 412 -14.70 -0.68 -7.89
C TYR A 412 -15.77 0.05 -8.70
N GLY A 413 -17.05 -0.18 -8.43
CA GLY A 413 -18.16 0.49 -9.13
C GLY A 413 -18.18 2.00 -8.89
N PRO A 414 -18.29 2.48 -7.64
CA PRO A 414 -18.24 3.90 -7.35
C PRO A 414 -16.87 4.53 -7.69
N PHE A 415 -15.76 3.78 -7.53
CA PHE A 415 -14.45 4.23 -8.02
C PHE A 415 -14.49 4.56 -9.51
N ALA A 416 -15.01 3.66 -10.35
CA ALA A 416 -15.11 3.86 -11.79
C ALA A 416 -16.03 5.04 -12.15
N ALA A 417 -17.17 5.18 -11.47
CA ALA A 417 -18.09 6.30 -11.65
C ALA A 417 -17.42 7.64 -11.30
N LEU A 418 -16.76 7.73 -10.14
CA LEU A 418 -16.02 8.93 -9.74
C LEU A 418 -14.89 9.25 -10.71
N LEU A 419 -14.15 8.25 -11.17
CA LEU A 419 -13.08 8.44 -12.16
C LEU A 419 -13.63 8.98 -13.49
N ALA A 420 -14.77 8.45 -13.97
CA ALA A 420 -15.41 8.93 -15.18
C ALA A 420 -15.85 10.40 -15.03
N LEU A 421 -16.46 10.77 -13.91
CA LEU A 421 -16.84 12.16 -13.60
C LEU A 421 -15.62 13.09 -13.55
N GLU A 422 -14.52 12.69 -12.91
CA GLU A 422 -13.28 13.46 -12.88
C GLU A 422 -12.71 13.69 -14.29
N LEU A 423 -12.73 12.66 -15.13
CA LEU A 423 -12.22 12.74 -16.51
C LEU A 423 -13.11 13.64 -17.38
N ALA A 424 -14.44 13.54 -17.25
CA ALA A 424 -15.38 14.40 -17.95
C ALA A 424 -15.20 15.86 -17.56
N TRP A 425 -15.14 16.15 -16.26
CA TRP A 425 -14.92 17.52 -15.75
C TRP A 425 -13.60 18.12 -16.25
N ARG A 426 -12.51 17.36 -16.26
CA ARG A 426 -11.21 17.82 -16.78
C ARG A 426 -11.24 18.11 -18.28
N ARG A 427 -11.99 17.33 -19.07
CA ARG A 427 -12.18 17.58 -20.50
C ARG A 427 -12.94 18.89 -20.72
N SER A 428 -14.05 19.11 -20.01
CA SER A 428 -14.85 20.34 -20.10
C SER A 428 -14.05 21.58 -19.68
N ALA A 429 -13.28 21.50 -18.59
CA ALA A 429 -12.43 22.60 -18.14
C ALA A 429 -11.36 22.98 -19.17
N ARG A 430 -10.77 22.00 -19.88
CA ARG A 430 -9.79 22.24 -20.96
C ARG A 430 -10.45 22.86 -22.19
N ALA A 431 -11.63 22.39 -22.58
CA ALA A 431 -12.38 22.93 -23.72
C ALA A 431 -12.74 24.41 -23.49
N ASN A 432 -13.19 24.75 -22.28
CA ASN A 432 -13.50 26.14 -21.91
C ASN A 432 -12.25 27.04 -21.93
N LEU A 433 -11.07 26.54 -21.50
CA LEU A 433 -9.83 27.31 -21.55
C LEU A 433 -9.33 27.52 -23.00
N SER A 434 -9.53 26.56 -23.90
CA SER A 434 -9.15 26.69 -25.31
C SER A 434 -10.08 27.67 -26.06
N SER A 435 -11.38 27.68 -25.75
CA SER A 435 -12.32 28.62 -26.33
C SER A 435 -12.06 30.09 -25.92
N LEU A 436 -11.65 30.29 -24.66
CA LEU A 436 -11.26 31.62 -24.16
C LEU A 436 -9.96 32.15 -24.81
N LYS A 437 -9.00 31.24 -25.12
CA LYS A 437 -7.75 31.61 -25.82
C LYS A 437 -7.92 31.83 -27.32
N GLY A 438 -8.97 31.29 -27.95
CA GLY A 438 -9.27 31.49 -29.35
C GLY A 438 -10.13 32.72 -29.61
N ALA A 439 -10.70 33.32 -28.54
CA ALA A 439 -11.52 34.56 -28.60
C ALA A 439 -10.72 35.82 -28.20
N ALA A 440 -9.48 35.70 -27.77
CA ALA A 440 -8.52 36.77 -27.50
C ALA A 440 -7.47 36.85 -28.60
#